data_c0638761cbc9bbdf54d5c5619723d176
#
_entry.id   c0638761cbc9bbdf54d5c5619723d176
#
_cell.length_a   1.000
_cell.length_b   1.000
_cell.length_c   1.000
_cell.angle_alpha   90.00
_cell.angle_beta   90.00
_cell.angle_gamma   90.00
#
_symmetry.space_group_name_H-M   'P 1'
#
loop_
_entity.id
_entity.type
_entity.pdbx_description
1 polymer ?
#
loop_
_entity_poly.entity_id
_entity_poly.type
_entity_poly.pdbx_seq_one_letter_code
_entity_poly.pdbx_strand_id
1 'polypeptide(L)'
;MFTWDNFVQALKLTSVEFEHLKIIQLAQAILESGRGKSELFKLHANPFGMKFRKEMRAIADQVVYTDSNGETDIYCKFDDLEEAVKGYWVFIDRPVYSGWRTSNSTPEDYIEFIAYAGYIGGPFTGSDEDRKSKDAYLKKILDLLPEAKTLLDASSPIPAPARKTWKGKGVLLEIGHGVNPTSGFEPGKVVGREREYDLNTIAAQEAQNVIIAAGVPCTVTDFGGVSPQNDLYEIGKTAAGFDVFCSIHHNAANGSAQGAEVLIHNSKGDAADLALAKLMSAEIASELGIRDRIAMGRDPRQALGVLSGAEDTDVRVSVLAEIYFMDAPVANRKDWSERGGRAVGRVILKWLAANS
;
A
#
# COMPACT_ATOMS: atom_id res chain seq x y z
N MET A 1 3.05 6.17 -17.61
CA MET A 1 4.26 5.39 -18.01
C MET A 1 5.05 5.10 -16.75
N PHE A 2 5.38 3.84 -16.51
CA PHE A 2 6.09 3.42 -15.30
C PHE A 2 7.59 3.75 -15.41
N THR A 3 8.20 4.12 -14.27
CA THR A 3 9.61 4.47 -14.20
C THR A 3 10.38 3.50 -13.31
N TRP A 4 11.68 3.36 -13.56
CA TRP A 4 12.55 2.46 -12.79
C TRP A 4 12.61 2.83 -11.30
N ASP A 5 12.75 4.12 -11.00
CA ASP A 5 12.83 4.59 -9.62
C ASP A 5 11.54 4.30 -8.85
N ASN A 6 10.39 4.48 -9.50
CA ASN A 6 9.10 4.14 -8.88
C ASN A 6 8.97 2.63 -8.64
N PHE A 7 9.51 1.77 -9.53
CA PHE A 7 9.53 0.33 -9.31
C PHE A 7 10.42 -0.07 -8.12
N VAL A 8 11.62 0.49 -8.03
CA VAL A 8 12.50 0.24 -6.88
C VAL A 8 11.83 0.67 -5.57
N GLN A 9 11.11 1.78 -5.58
CA GLN A 9 10.34 2.23 -4.41
C GLN A 9 9.16 1.29 -4.10
N ALA A 10 8.38 0.90 -5.11
CA ALA A 10 7.30 -0.06 -4.92
C ALA A 10 7.83 -1.37 -4.31
N LEU A 11 8.96 -1.88 -4.80
CA LEU A 11 9.58 -3.08 -4.27
C LEU A 11 10.01 -2.94 -2.80
N LYS A 12 10.54 -1.78 -2.41
CA LYS A 12 10.90 -1.50 -1.00
C LYS A 12 9.69 -1.46 -0.08
N LEU A 13 8.61 -0.84 -0.54
CA LEU A 13 7.43 -0.54 0.27
C LEU A 13 6.41 -1.69 0.31
N THR A 14 6.34 -2.51 -0.74
CA THR A 14 5.40 -3.62 -0.81
C THR A 14 5.85 -4.74 0.15
N SER A 15 5.04 -5.06 1.15
CA SER A 15 5.30 -6.20 2.03
C SER A 15 5.11 -7.52 1.29
N VAL A 16 6.06 -8.42 1.42
CA VAL A 16 6.04 -9.77 0.84
C VAL A 16 6.45 -10.80 1.90
N GLU A 17 6.00 -12.04 1.75
CA GLU A 17 6.30 -13.11 2.72
C GLU A 17 7.80 -13.34 2.92
N PHE A 18 8.60 -13.19 1.86
CA PHE A 18 10.05 -13.47 1.86
C PHE A 18 10.85 -12.18 1.61
N GLU A 19 10.87 -11.28 2.58
CA GLU A 19 11.56 -9.98 2.49
C GLU A 19 13.04 -10.11 2.10
N HIS A 20 13.74 -11.13 2.61
CA HIS A 20 15.15 -11.38 2.30
C HIS A 20 15.42 -11.74 0.84
N LEU A 21 14.40 -12.17 0.09
CA LEU A 21 14.50 -12.49 -1.33
C LEU A 21 14.19 -11.32 -2.26
N LYS A 22 13.79 -10.16 -1.74
CA LYS A 22 13.60 -8.94 -2.55
C LYS A 22 14.86 -8.55 -3.32
N ILE A 23 16.03 -8.87 -2.79
CA ILE A 23 17.30 -8.63 -3.48
C ILE A 23 17.39 -9.42 -4.80
N ILE A 24 16.93 -10.67 -4.82
CA ILE A 24 16.88 -11.49 -6.05
C ILE A 24 15.79 -10.96 -6.98
N GLN A 25 14.61 -10.64 -6.45
CA GLN A 25 13.53 -10.07 -7.25
C GLN A 25 14.01 -8.80 -7.97
N LEU A 26 14.75 -7.93 -7.28
CA LEU A 26 15.31 -6.73 -7.90
C LEU A 26 16.40 -7.07 -8.92
N ALA A 27 17.31 -7.98 -8.62
CA ALA A 27 18.37 -8.39 -9.55
C ALA A 27 17.80 -8.96 -10.85
N GLN A 28 16.74 -9.76 -10.78
CA GLN A 28 16.01 -10.24 -11.95
C GLN A 28 15.34 -9.09 -12.72
N ALA A 29 14.67 -8.17 -12.04
CA ALA A 29 14.08 -7.01 -12.69
C ALA A 29 15.13 -6.13 -13.39
N ILE A 30 16.32 -5.96 -12.80
CA ILE A 30 17.46 -5.25 -13.43
C ILE A 30 17.83 -5.94 -14.75
N LEU A 31 17.99 -7.27 -14.73
CA LEU A 31 18.38 -8.03 -15.90
C LEU A 31 17.29 -8.01 -16.98
N GLU A 32 16.07 -8.42 -16.62
CA GLU A 32 14.97 -8.67 -17.56
C GLU A 32 14.42 -7.37 -18.19
N SER A 33 14.36 -6.29 -17.44
CA SER A 33 13.87 -5.01 -17.96
C SER A 33 14.98 -4.08 -18.49
N GLY A 34 16.25 -4.44 -18.31
CA GLY A 34 17.37 -3.55 -18.59
C GLY A 34 17.30 -2.26 -17.75
N ARG A 35 17.02 -2.38 -16.47
CA ARG A 35 16.78 -1.25 -15.54
C ARG A 35 15.62 -0.37 -16.01
N GLY A 36 14.49 -1.00 -16.30
CA GLY A 36 13.26 -0.33 -16.70
C GLY A 36 13.26 0.24 -18.12
N LYS A 37 14.21 -0.16 -18.97
CA LYS A 37 14.26 0.34 -20.36
C LYS A 37 13.29 -0.38 -21.28
N SER A 38 12.87 -1.61 -20.95
CA SER A 38 11.94 -2.38 -21.80
C SER A 38 10.59 -1.68 -21.92
N GLU A 39 9.97 -1.76 -23.08
CA GLU A 39 8.63 -1.22 -23.30
C GLU A 39 7.57 -2.00 -22.53
N LEU A 40 7.75 -3.31 -22.39
CA LEU A 40 6.89 -4.16 -21.57
C LEU A 40 6.80 -3.66 -20.11
N PHE A 41 7.91 -3.22 -19.55
CA PHE A 41 7.89 -2.56 -18.23
C PHE A 41 7.21 -1.20 -18.29
N LYS A 42 7.61 -0.30 -19.19
CA LYS A 42 7.14 1.08 -19.23
C LYS A 42 5.64 1.21 -19.47
N LEU A 43 5.08 0.33 -20.29
CA LEU A 43 3.67 0.39 -20.71
C LEU A 43 2.77 -0.53 -19.87
N HIS A 44 3.31 -1.63 -19.34
CA HIS A 44 2.52 -2.71 -18.74
C HIS A 44 2.99 -3.11 -17.33
N ALA A 45 3.86 -2.31 -16.69
CA ALA A 45 4.40 -2.58 -15.35
C ALA A 45 5.00 -3.99 -15.17
N ASN A 46 5.53 -4.60 -16.23
CA ASN A 46 6.09 -5.95 -16.18
C ASN A 46 7.62 -5.93 -16.29
N PRO A 47 8.35 -5.75 -15.17
CA PRO A 47 9.82 -5.65 -15.17
C PRO A 47 10.51 -7.02 -15.29
N PHE A 48 9.76 -8.12 -15.23
CA PHE A 48 10.30 -9.48 -15.21
C PHE A 48 10.09 -10.23 -16.54
N GLY A 49 9.45 -9.62 -17.52
CA GLY A 49 9.10 -10.32 -18.75
C GLY A 49 8.15 -11.50 -18.54
N MET A 50 7.31 -11.44 -17.51
CA MET A 50 6.42 -12.55 -17.15
C MET A 50 5.36 -12.77 -18.20
N LYS A 51 5.38 -13.97 -18.82
CA LYS A 51 4.33 -14.44 -19.71
C LYS A 51 3.07 -14.75 -18.90
N PHE A 52 1.90 -14.36 -19.41
CA PHE A 52 0.64 -14.61 -18.74
C PHE A 52 0.34 -16.12 -18.62
N ARG A 53 -0.08 -16.54 -17.45
CA ARG A 53 -0.54 -17.89 -17.15
C ARG A 53 -1.86 -17.80 -16.38
N LYS A 54 -2.64 -18.89 -16.38
CA LYS A 54 -3.98 -18.91 -15.77
C LYS A 54 -3.98 -18.50 -14.29
N GLU A 55 -2.89 -18.78 -13.59
CA GLU A 55 -2.70 -18.45 -12.17
C GLU A 55 -2.56 -16.94 -11.93
N MET A 56 -2.18 -16.19 -12.98
CA MET A 56 -1.99 -14.74 -12.90
C MET A 56 -3.31 -13.95 -12.98
N ARG A 57 -4.44 -14.59 -13.32
CA ARG A 57 -5.74 -13.91 -13.55
C ARG A 57 -6.25 -13.07 -12.39
N ALA A 58 -5.83 -13.37 -11.19
CA ALA A 58 -6.25 -12.62 -10.00
C ALA A 58 -5.44 -11.33 -9.76
N ILE A 59 -4.32 -11.14 -10.50
CA ILE A 59 -3.37 -10.05 -10.23
C ILE A 59 -2.83 -9.39 -11.50
N ALA A 60 -3.13 -9.89 -12.69
CA ALA A 60 -2.65 -9.31 -13.93
C ALA A 60 -3.66 -9.50 -15.07
N ASP A 61 -3.73 -8.54 -15.94
CA ASP A 61 -4.38 -8.62 -17.23
C ASP A 61 -3.47 -9.26 -18.28
N GLN A 62 -4.06 -9.59 -19.43
CA GLN A 62 -3.35 -10.10 -20.59
C GLN A 62 -3.00 -8.96 -21.55
N VAL A 63 -1.77 -8.98 -22.07
CA VAL A 63 -1.37 -8.13 -23.18
C VAL A 63 -0.63 -8.96 -24.22
N VAL A 64 -0.98 -8.80 -25.50
CA VAL A 64 -0.20 -9.35 -26.62
C VAL A 64 0.97 -8.41 -26.85
N TYR A 65 2.18 -8.93 -26.76
CA TYR A 65 3.40 -8.14 -26.93
C TYR A 65 4.39 -8.90 -27.80
N THR A 66 5.05 -8.16 -28.70
CA THR A 66 6.13 -8.70 -29.56
C THR A 66 7.45 -8.20 -28.99
N ASP A 67 8.34 -9.11 -28.62
CA ASP A 67 9.64 -8.80 -28.04
C ASP A 67 10.65 -8.27 -29.11
N SER A 68 11.85 -7.91 -28.65
CA SER A 68 12.91 -7.41 -29.51
C SER A 68 13.45 -8.43 -30.53
N ASN A 69 13.15 -9.72 -30.33
CA ASN A 69 13.53 -10.80 -31.25
C ASN A 69 12.43 -11.08 -32.28
N GLY A 70 11.30 -10.38 -32.20
CA GLY A 70 10.14 -10.56 -33.08
C GLY A 70 9.21 -11.69 -32.64
N GLU A 71 9.41 -12.27 -31.44
CA GLU A 71 8.51 -13.28 -30.90
C GLU A 71 7.30 -12.61 -30.25
N THR A 72 6.10 -13.06 -30.65
CA THR A 72 4.84 -12.56 -30.11
C THR A 72 4.25 -13.57 -29.15
N ASP A 73 3.93 -13.14 -27.93
CA ASP A 73 3.29 -13.98 -26.91
C ASP A 73 2.34 -13.13 -26.03
N ILE A 74 1.65 -13.80 -25.11
CA ILE A 74 0.77 -13.15 -24.13
C ILE A 74 1.55 -12.94 -22.84
N TYR A 75 1.70 -11.69 -22.45
CA TYR A 75 2.41 -11.28 -21.24
C TYR A 75 1.46 -10.75 -20.17
N CYS A 76 1.94 -10.70 -18.93
CA CYS A 76 1.24 -10.03 -17.84
C CYS A 76 1.30 -8.52 -18.03
N LYS A 77 0.16 -7.87 -17.84
CA LYS A 77 0.02 -6.44 -17.66
C LYS A 77 -0.49 -6.21 -16.25
N PHE A 78 0.23 -5.44 -15.45
CA PHE A 78 -0.16 -5.05 -14.12
C PHE A 78 -0.74 -3.63 -14.12
N ASP A 79 -1.71 -3.36 -13.27
CA ASP A 79 -2.31 -2.03 -13.17
C ASP A 79 -1.38 -1.04 -12.49
N ASP A 80 -0.57 -1.53 -11.53
CA ASP A 80 0.45 -0.74 -10.86
C ASP A 80 1.73 -1.55 -10.53
N LEU A 81 2.71 -0.86 -9.95
CA LEU A 81 4.01 -1.45 -9.63
C LEU A 81 3.98 -2.33 -8.38
N GLU A 82 3.04 -2.11 -7.47
CA GLU A 82 2.83 -2.97 -6.30
C GLU A 82 2.29 -4.33 -6.72
N GLU A 83 1.32 -4.33 -7.65
CA GLU A 83 0.82 -5.58 -8.25
C GLU A 83 1.91 -6.31 -9.01
N ALA A 84 2.80 -5.61 -9.71
CA ALA A 84 3.95 -6.23 -10.35
C ALA A 84 4.89 -6.92 -9.34
N VAL A 85 5.13 -6.29 -8.18
CA VAL A 85 5.93 -6.88 -7.09
C VAL A 85 5.25 -8.13 -6.52
N LYS A 86 3.97 -8.06 -6.20
CA LYS A 86 3.19 -9.20 -5.69
C LYS A 86 3.01 -10.29 -6.76
N GLY A 87 2.78 -9.89 -7.99
CA GLY A 87 2.59 -10.77 -9.14
C GLY A 87 3.80 -11.67 -9.42
N TYR A 88 5.01 -11.19 -9.14
CA TYR A 88 6.21 -12.02 -9.21
C TYR A 88 6.08 -13.25 -8.29
N TRP A 89 5.62 -13.10 -7.05
CA TRP A 89 5.47 -14.21 -6.12
C TRP A 89 4.34 -15.16 -6.52
N VAL A 90 3.23 -14.64 -7.04
CA VAL A 90 2.17 -15.48 -7.64
C VAL A 90 2.70 -16.29 -8.82
N PHE A 91 3.58 -15.68 -9.64
CA PHE A 91 4.20 -16.37 -10.77
C PHE A 91 5.14 -17.49 -10.30
N ILE A 92 5.89 -17.29 -9.22
CA ILE A 92 6.79 -18.26 -8.62
C ILE A 92 6.04 -19.37 -7.85
N ASP A 93 4.85 -19.10 -7.32
CA ASP A 93 4.03 -20.11 -6.63
C ASP A 93 3.38 -21.13 -7.59
N ARG A 94 3.61 -21.03 -8.90
CA ARG A 94 3.09 -22.00 -9.87
C ARG A 94 3.70 -23.39 -9.66
N PRO A 95 2.96 -24.47 -10.02
CA PRO A 95 3.40 -25.85 -9.81
C PRO A 95 4.77 -26.19 -10.40
N VAL A 96 5.20 -25.51 -11.46
CA VAL A 96 6.52 -25.74 -12.08
C VAL A 96 7.68 -25.41 -11.13
N TYR A 97 7.45 -24.52 -10.17
CA TYR A 97 8.43 -24.14 -9.14
C TYR A 97 8.14 -24.78 -7.78
N SER A 98 7.32 -25.84 -7.73
CA SER A 98 7.02 -26.52 -6.46
C SER A 98 8.31 -26.91 -5.73
N GLY A 99 8.41 -26.57 -4.43
CA GLY A 99 9.63 -26.76 -3.65
C GLY A 99 10.48 -25.49 -3.44
N TRP A 100 10.20 -24.40 -4.14
CA TRP A 100 10.96 -23.15 -3.94
C TRP A 100 10.88 -22.64 -2.48
N ARG A 101 9.75 -22.89 -1.79
CA ARG A 101 9.56 -22.50 -0.38
C ARG A 101 10.45 -23.25 0.61
N THR A 102 11.05 -24.34 0.21
CA THR A 102 12.04 -25.09 0.99
C THR A 102 13.48 -24.90 0.49
N SER A 103 13.66 -24.21 -0.63
CA SER A 103 14.94 -23.93 -1.27
C SER A 103 15.20 -22.41 -1.28
N ASN A 104 14.94 -21.74 -0.16
CA ASN A 104 15.00 -20.29 -0.05
C ASN A 104 15.75 -19.81 1.20
N SER A 105 16.63 -20.67 1.76
CA SER A 105 17.38 -20.34 2.97
C SER A 105 18.32 -19.15 2.74
N THR A 106 18.87 -19.05 1.54
CA THR A 106 19.65 -17.90 1.07
C THR A 106 19.11 -17.40 -0.27
N PRO A 107 19.39 -16.15 -0.66
CA PRO A 107 19.12 -15.66 -1.99
C PRO A 107 19.73 -16.52 -3.11
N GLU A 108 20.92 -17.05 -2.88
CA GLU A 108 21.65 -17.91 -3.81
C GLU A 108 20.93 -19.25 -4.02
N ASP A 109 20.53 -19.93 -2.94
CA ASP A 109 19.77 -21.20 -3.02
C ASP A 109 18.47 -21.02 -3.80
N TYR A 110 17.78 -19.92 -3.54
CA TYR A 110 16.52 -19.61 -4.20
C TYR A 110 16.69 -19.39 -5.70
N ILE A 111 17.65 -18.56 -6.12
CA ILE A 111 17.84 -18.27 -7.56
C ILE A 111 18.37 -19.49 -8.32
N GLU A 112 19.21 -20.30 -7.70
CA GLU A 112 19.65 -21.55 -8.29
C GLU A 112 18.45 -22.48 -8.52
N PHE A 113 17.62 -22.68 -7.49
CA PHE A 113 16.44 -23.51 -7.59
C PHE A 113 15.52 -23.09 -8.74
N ILE A 114 15.10 -21.80 -8.79
CA ILE A 114 14.13 -21.38 -9.82
C ILE A 114 14.72 -21.37 -11.23
N ALA A 115 16.02 -21.10 -11.37
CA ALA A 115 16.70 -21.18 -12.67
C ALA A 115 16.65 -22.62 -13.23
N TYR A 116 16.96 -23.61 -12.39
CA TYR A 116 16.92 -25.03 -12.78
C TYR A 116 15.49 -25.59 -12.88
N ALA A 117 14.54 -25.04 -12.12
CA ALA A 117 13.12 -25.39 -12.23
C ALA A 117 12.45 -24.87 -13.51
N GLY A 118 13.10 -23.98 -14.26
CA GLY A 118 12.63 -23.56 -15.58
C GLY A 118 12.25 -22.08 -15.73
N TYR A 119 12.77 -21.22 -14.88
CA TYR A 119 12.57 -19.77 -15.05
C TYR A 119 13.10 -19.28 -16.42
N ILE A 120 14.22 -19.83 -16.86
CA ILE A 120 14.74 -19.64 -18.22
C ILE A 120 14.80 -20.99 -18.94
N GLY A 121 14.49 -21.00 -20.23
CA GLY A 121 14.68 -22.16 -21.12
C GLY A 121 13.89 -23.43 -20.76
N GLY A 122 12.93 -23.35 -19.80
CA GLY A 122 12.20 -24.52 -19.32
C GLY A 122 12.95 -25.30 -18.22
N PRO A 123 12.33 -26.37 -17.68
CA PRO A 123 12.96 -27.22 -16.66
C PRO A 123 14.26 -27.87 -17.15
N PHE A 124 15.19 -28.09 -16.20
CA PHE A 124 16.51 -28.65 -16.53
C PHE A 124 16.40 -30.03 -17.21
N THR A 125 17.03 -30.16 -18.37
CA THR A 125 16.95 -31.36 -19.21
C THR A 125 18.04 -32.39 -18.91
N GLY A 126 19.06 -32.03 -18.12
CA GLY A 126 20.22 -32.85 -17.84
C GLY A 126 21.37 -32.73 -18.85
N SER A 127 21.19 -31.93 -19.92
CA SER A 127 22.26 -31.73 -20.93
C SER A 127 23.30 -30.70 -20.44
N ASP A 128 24.54 -30.83 -20.94
CA ASP A 128 25.63 -29.91 -20.63
C ASP A 128 25.36 -28.51 -21.19
N GLU A 129 24.68 -28.41 -22.33
CA GLU A 129 24.30 -27.14 -22.95
C GLU A 129 23.27 -26.40 -22.10
N ASP A 130 22.24 -27.09 -21.62
CA ASP A 130 21.23 -26.55 -20.75
C ASP A 130 21.86 -26.13 -19.41
N ARG A 131 22.73 -26.94 -18.82
CA ARG A 131 23.51 -26.59 -17.61
C ARG A 131 24.27 -25.29 -17.80
N LYS A 132 25.04 -25.16 -18.90
CA LYS A 132 25.79 -23.94 -19.20
C LYS A 132 24.88 -22.71 -19.33
N SER A 133 23.70 -22.87 -19.91
CA SER A 133 22.71 -21.79 -20.03
C SER A 133 22.21 -21.32 -18.66
N LYS A 134 21.85 -22.28 -17.78
CA LYS A 134 21.37 -21.99 -16.43
C LYS A 134 22.44 -21.37 -15.54
N ASP A 135 23.66 -21.92 -15.58
CA ASP A 135 24.81 -21.39 -14.85
C ASP A 135 25.17 -19.97 -15.31
N ALA A 136 25.07 -19.69 -16.63
CA ALA A 136 25.30 -18.37 -17.16
C ALA A 136 24.25 -17.35 -16.69
N TYR A 137 22.99 -17.77 -16.59
CA TYR A 137 21.92 -16.92 -16.04
C TYR A 137 22.14 -16.68 -14.55
N LEU A 138 22.39 -17.75 -13.78
CA LEU A 138 22.68 -17.67 -12.34
C LEU A 138 23.83 -16.69 -12.08
N LYS A 139 24.93 -16.83 -12.81
CA LYS A 139 26.06 -15.90 -12.69
C LYS A 139 25.65 -14.44 -12.92
N LYS A 140 24.85 -14.15 -13.97
CA LYS A 140 24.40 -12.78 -14.25
C LYS A 140 23.56 -12.22 -13.08
N ILE A 141 22.68 -13.00 -12.48
CA ILE A 141 21.88 -12.55 -11.34
C ILE A 141 22.78 -12.30 -10.12
N LEU A 142 23.70 -13.22 -9.81
CA LEU A 142 24.61 -13.09 -8.68
C LEU A 142 25.53 -11.87 -8.83
N ASP A 143 26.02 -11.59 -10.04
CA ASP A 143 26.84 -10.43 -10.35
C ASP A 143 26.05 -9.10 -10.15
N LEU A 144 24.71 -9.14 -10.18
CA LEU A 144 23.84 -7.97 -9.95
C LEU A 144 23.43 -7.77 -8.48
N LEU A 145 23.70 -8.72 -7.57
CA LEU A 145 23.31 -8.58 -6.16
C LEU A 145 23.92 -7.34 -5.48
N PRO A 146 25.19 -6.96 -5.70
CA PRO A 146 25.74 -5.73 -5.10
C PRO A 146 24.99 -4.46 -5.54
N GLU A 147 24.59 -4.38 -6.82
CA GLU A 147 23.77 -3.27 -7.33
C GLU A 147 22.38 -3.30 -6.72
N ALA A 148 21.71 -4.45 -6.72
CA ALA A 148 20.40 -4.63 -6.13
C ALA A 148 20.40 -4.26 -4.63
N LYS A 149 21.42 -4.71 -3.89
CA LYS A 149 21.60 -4.34 -2.49
C LYS A 149 21.74 -2.83 -2.32
N THR A 150 22.60 -2.20 -3.12
CA THR A 150 22.78 -0.74 -3.08
C THR A 150 21.48 0.00 -3.33
N LEU A 151 20.67 -0.44 -4.30
CA LEU A 151 19.36 0.15 -4.61
C LEU A 151 18.36 -0.07 -3.48
N LEU A 152 18.35 -1.22 -2.82
CA LEU A 152 17.46 -1.51 -1.68
C LEU A 152 17.90 -0.73 -0.43
N ASP A 153 19.20 -0.66 -0.15
CA ASP A 153 19.76 0.03 1.01
C ASP A 153 19.82 1.56 0.83
N ALA A 154 19.88 2.03 -0.43
CA ALA A 154 19.85 3.45 -0.68
C ALA A 154 18.58 4.03 -0.04
N SER A 155 18.78 4.93 0.91
CA SER A 155 17.73 5.86 1.32
C SER A 155 17.43 6.73 0.10
N SER A 156 16.65 6.19 -0.84
CA SER A 156 16.20 6.99 -1.95
C SER A 156 15.25 8.04 -1.41
N PRO A 157 15.49 9.32 -1.71
CA PRO A 157 14.41 10.26 -1.59
C PRO A 157 13.32 9.72 -2.53
N ILE A 158 12.14 9.42 -2.00
CA ILE A 158 10.92 9.37 -2.80
C ILE A 158 10.98 10.63 -3.66
N PRO A 159 10.85 10.58 -5.01
CA PRO A 159 10.58 11.78 -5.76
C PRO A 159 9.24 12.27 -5.21
N ALA A 160 9.32 13.19 -4.26
CA ALA A 160 8.13 13.83 -3.75
C ALA A 160 7.41 14.42 -4.96
N PRO A 161 6.10 14.23 -5.11
CA PRO A 161 5.29 15.15 -5.90
C PRO A 161 5.72 16.53 -5.42
N ALA A 162 5.88 17.50 -6.32
CA ALA A 162 6.53 18.78 -6.08
C ALA A 162 6.21 19.27 -4.66
N ARG A 163 7.23 19.26 -3.77
CA ARG A 163 7.06 19.43 -2.33
C ARG A 163 6.22 20.67 -2.08
N LYS A 164 4.96 20.48 -1.70
CA LYS A 164 4.28 21.50 -0.93
C LYS A 164 5.16 21.71 0.29
N THR A 165 5.70 22.90 0.49
CA THR A 165 6.64 23.16 1.58
C THR A 165 6.02 22.82 2.91
N TRP A 166 6.69 22.01 3.70
CA TRP A 166 6.30 21.60 5.05
C TRP A 166 6.02 22.81 5.91
N LYS A 167 4.82 22.95 6.42
CA LYS A 167 4.42 24.15 7.17
C LYS A 167 4.51 23.99 8.70
N GLY A 168 4.73 22.76 9.16
CA GLY A 168 5.06 22.48 10.56
C GLY A 168 3.91 22.60 11.55
N LYS A 169 2.64 22.66 11.13
CA LYS A 169 1.49 22.61 12.06
C LYS A 169 1.19 21.18 12.58
N GLY A 170 1.79 20.16 11.99
CA GLY A 170 1.62 18.78 12.41
C GLY A 170 0.34 18.14 11.87
N VAL A 171 -0.36 17.43 12.72
CA VAL A 171 -1.47 16.55 12.36
C VAL A 171 -2.79 17.07 12.91
N LEU A 172 -3.82 17.05 12.08
CA LEU A 172 -5.21 17.23 12.50
C LEU A 172 -5.95 15.89 12.39
N LEU A 173 -6.41 15.38 13.52
CA LEU A 173 -7.31 14.25 13.61
C LEU A 173 -8.72 14.76 13.81
N GLU A 174 -9.64 14.39 12.95
CA GLU A 174 -11.06 14.71 13.07
C GLU A 174 -11.81 13.46 13.54
N ILE A 175 -12.63 13.64 14.59
CA ILE A 175 -13.50 12.59 15.11
C ILE A 175 -14.79 12.63 14.29
N GLY A 176 -15.02 11.61 13.48
CA GLY A 176 -16.27 11.50 12.72
C GLY A 176 -17.49 11.43 13.62
N HIS A 177 -18.60 12.05 13.20
CA HIS A 177 -19.84 12.20 13.97
C HIS A 177 -19.69 13.15 15.19
N GLY A 178 -20.62 13.13 16.12
CA GLY A 178 -20.53 13.93 17.35
C GLY A 178 -21.57 15.02 17.46
N VAL A 179 -21.23 16.13 18.12
CA VAL A 179 -22.16 17.22 18.36
C VAL A 179 -22.39 18.06 17.10
N ASN A 180 -23.58 17.98 16.58
CA ASN A 180 -24.06 18.82 15.50
C ASN A 180 -24.79 20.04 16.07
N PRO A 181 -24.33 21.28 15.79
CA PRO A 181 -24.95 22.50 16.32
C PRO A 181 -26.44 22.68 15.94
N THR A 182 -26.87 22.08 14.85
CA THR A 182 -28.24 22.23 14.31
C THR A 182 -29.15 21.08 14.69
N SER A 183 -28.68 19.81 14.59
CA SER A 183 -29.49 18.62 14.82
C SER A 183 -29.24 17.93 16.17
N GLY A 184 -28.30 18.44 16.96
CA GLY A 184 -27.90 17.85 18.24
C GLY A 184 -26.82 16.79 18.07
N PHE A 185 -26.82 15.78 18.93
CA PHE A 185 -25.80 14.72 18.92
C PHE A 185 -26.06 13.68 17.84
N GLU A 186 -25.09 13.46 16.95
CA GLU A 186 -25.09 12.43 15.93
C GLU A 186 -24.11 11.30 16.34
N PRO A 187 -24.62 10.11 16.69
CA PRO A 187 -23.78 9.04 17.23
C PRO A 187 -23.03 8.24 16.15
N GLY A 188 -23.32 8.47 14.85
CA GLY A 188 -22.95 7.56 13.78
C GLY A 188 -23.69 6.22 13.90
N LYS A 189 -23.06 5.13 13.46
CA LYS A 189 -23.62 3.79 13.64
C LYS A 189 -23.72 3.43 15.11
N VAL A 190 -24.81 2.75 15.47
CA VAL A 190 -25.03 2.22 16.82
C VAL A 190 -25.17 0.70 16.76
N VAL A 191 -24.40 -0.02 17.57
CA VAL A 191 -24.48 -1.47 17.72
C VAL A 191 -24.64 -1.81 19.21
N GLY A 192 -25.82 -2.23 19.59
CA GLY A 192 -26.17 -2.42 21.00
C GLY A 192 -26.16 -1.09 21.75
N ARG A 193 -25.19 -0.90 22.65
CA ARG A 193 -24.98 0.35 23.41
C ARG A 193 -23.77 1.16 22.92
N GLU A 194 -23.00 0.61 21.98
CA GLU A 194 -21.78 1.24 21.50
C GLU A 194 -22.10 2.12 20.29
N ARG A 195 -21.61 3.34 20.30
CA ARG A 195 -21.79 4.33 19.27
C ARG A 195 -20.48 4.52 18.49
N GLU A 196 -20.56 4.71 17.20
CA GLU A 196 -19.40 4.96 16.35
C GLU A 196 -18.58 6.14 16.85
N TYR A 197 -19.24 7.25 17.21
CA TYR A 197 -18.56 8.43 17.77
C TYR A 197 -17.68 8.11 18.99
N ASP A 198 -18.15 7.25 19.90
CA ASP A 198 -17.37 6.88 21.09
C ASP A 198 -16.11 6.08 20.71
N LEU A 199 -16.25 5.19 19.73
CA LEU A 199 -15.14 4.39 19.21
C LEU A 199 -14.16 5.25 18.41
N ASN A 200 -14.67 6.21 17.60
CA ASN A 200 -13.86 7.19 16.88
C ASN A 200 -13.05 8.04 17.84
N THR A 201 -13.68 8.49 18.95
CA THR A 201 -13.01 9.27 20.00
C THR A 201 -11.85 8.50 20.64
N ILE A 202 -12.08 7.22 20.95
CA ILE A 202 -11.04 6.34 21.52
C ILE A 202 -9.87 6.20 20.53
N ALA A 203 -10.17 5.91 19.28
CA ALA A 203 -9.13 5.72 18.25
C ALA A 203 -8.35 7.02 17.98
N ALA A 204 -9.02 8.15 17.89
CA ALA A 204 -8.37 9.45 17.70
C ALA A 204 -7.44 9.82 18.86
N GLN A 205 -7.88 9.54 20.09
CA GLN A 205 -7.07 9.80 21.30
C GLN A 205 -5.82 8.91 21.31
N GLU A 206 -5.93 7.63 20.98
CA GLU A 206 -4.79 6.72 20.91
C GLU A 206 -3.81 7.09 19.76
N ALA A 207 -4.33 7.51 18.61
CA ALA A 207 -3.49 8.05 17.53
C ALA A 207 -2.75 9.32 17.99
N GLN A 208 -3.44 10.25 18.64
CA GLN A 208 -2.85 11.47 19.19
C GLN A 208 -1.73 11.14 20.19
N ASN A 209 -1.98 10.21 21.13
CA ASN A 209 -0.99 9.80 22.13
C ASN A 209 0.32 9.32 21.45
N VAL A 210 0.21 8.50 20.42
CA VAL A 210 1.38 8.01 19.66
C VAL A 210 2.11 9.16 18.97
N ILE A 211 1.38 10.08 18.34
CA ILE A 211 1.95 11.19 17.56
C ILE A 211 2.65 12.19 18.48
N ILE A 212 2.00 12.58 19.59
CA ILE A 212 2.56 13.53 20.57
C ILE A 212 3.78 12.93 21.28
N ALA A 213 3.76 11.64 21.63
CA ALA A 213 4.89 10.96 22.24
C ALA A 213 6.15 10.98 21.35
N ALA A 214 5.99 11.08 20.04
CA ALA A 214 7.08 11.26 19.09
C ALA A 214 7.51 12.73 18.88
N GLY A 215 6.92 13.68 19.63
CA GLY A 215 7.24 15.10 19.53
C GLY A 215 6.59 15.84 18.35
N VAL A 216 5.62 15.23 17.68
CA VAL A 216 4.88 15.85 16.58
C VAL A 216 3.62 16.53 17.10
N PRO A 217 3.36 17.81 16.77
CA PRO A 217 2.09 18.46 17.12
C PRO A 217 0.89 17.71 16.54
N CYS A 218 -0.13 17.48 17.36
CA CYS A 218 -1.34 16.80 16.94
C CYS A 218 -2.57 17.42 17.62
N THR A 219 -3.50 17.90 16.82
CA THR A 219 -4.79 18.45 17.26
C THR A 219 -5.87 17.41 17.00
N VAL A 220 -6.77 17.22 17.95
CA VAL A 220 -8.00 16.44 17.78
C VAL A 220 -9.19 17.38 17.83
N THR A 221 -10.12 17.24 16.90
CA THR A 221 -11.36 18.02 16.83
C THR A 221 -12.55 17.16 16.46
N ASP A 222 -13.73 17.64 16.75
CA ASP A 222 -15.01 17.06 16.36
C ASP A 222 -15.93 18.14 15.75
N PHE A 223 -17.18 17.77 15.44
CA PHE A 223 -18.17 18.70 14.91
C PHE A 223 -18.42 19.92 15.79
N GLY A 224 -18.29 19.79 17.11
CA GLY A 224 -18.76 20.76 18.11
C GLY A 224 -18.11 22.13 18.05
N GLY A 225 -17.05 22.32 17.30
CA GLY A 225 -16.30 23.57 17.27
C GLY A 225 -16.23 24.27 15.91
N VAL A 226 -16.76 23.67 14.81
CA VAL A 226 -16.28 24.02 13.50
C VAL A 226 -17.31 24.72 12.61
N SER A 227 -18.56 24.30 12.60
CA SER A 227 -19.56 24.93 11.72
C SER A 227 -20.94 24.96 12.36
N PRO A 228 -21.57 26.14 12.41
CA PRO A 228 -22.95 26.24 12.87
C PRO A 228 -23.97 25.55 11.94
N GLN A 229 -23.55 25.11 10.76
CA GLN A 229 -24.40 24.51 9.75
C GLN A 229 -24.14 23.02 9.53
N ASN A 230 -23.21 22.44 10.29
CA ASN A 230 -22.79 21.05 10.13
C ASN A 230 -22.44 20.66 8.68
N ASP A 231 -21.65 21.50 8.06
CA ASP A 231 -21.19 21.27 6.72
C ASP A 231 -19.87 20.49 6.76
N LEU A 232 -19.89 19.23 6.32
CA LEU A 232 -18.70 18.38 6.24
C LEU A 232 -17.58 19.01 5.44
N TYR A 233 -17.92 19.81 4.44
CA TYR A 233 -16.94 20.56 3.68
C TYR A 233 -16.22 21.62 4.54
N GLU A 234 -16.95 22.39 5.35
CA GLU A 234 -16.36 23.38 6.26
C GLU A 234 -15.53 22.73 7.37
N ILE A 235 -15.93 21.53 7.84
CA ILE A 235 -15.10 20.73 8.76
C ILE A 235 -13.77 20.39 8.08
N GLY A 236 -13.79 19.90 6.85
CA GLY A 236 -12.59 19.60 6.10
C GLY A 236 -11.67 20.80 5.92
N LYS A 237 -12.20 21.99 5.71
CA LYS A 237 -11.41 23.22 5.58
C LYS A 237 -10.61 23.61 6.82
N THR A 238 -10.92 23.05 7.98
CA THR A 238 -10.09 23.22 9.18
C THR A 238 -8.70 22.60 9.05
N ALA A 239 -8.50 21.75 8.04
CA ALA A 239 -7.20 21.18 7.68
C ALA A 239 -6.17 22.22 7.22
N ALA A 240 -6.60 23.48 6.99
CA ALA A 240 -5.72 24.54 6.50
C ALA A 240 -4.49 24.75 7.38
N GLY A 241 -3.32 24.57 6.77
CA GLY A 241 -2.00 24.73 7.39
C GLY A 241 -1.52 23.52 8.19
N PHE A 242 -2.26 22.44 8.26
CA PHE A 242 -1.77 21.16 8.78
C PHE A 242 -1.03 20.36 7.69
N ASP A 243 -0.17 19.46 8.12
CA ASP A 243 0.57 18.59 7.21
C ASP A 243 -0.25 17.35 6.84
N VAL A 244 -0.96 16.79 7.80
CA VAL A 244 -1.84 15.65 7.64
C VAL A 244 -3.21 15.94 8.21
N PHE A 245 -4.24 15.66 7.43
CA PHE A 245 -5.62 15.57 7.88
C PHE A 245 -6.06 14.10 7.86
N CYS A 246 -6.58 13.59 8.97
CA CYS A 246 -7.13 12.25 9.06
C CYS A 246 -8.48 12.28 9.79
N SER A 247 -9.56 12.00 9.09
CA SER A 247 -10.88 11.78 9.67
C SER A 247 -10.98 10.33 10.16
N ILE A 248 -11.40 10.11 11.41
CA ILE A 248 -11.44 8.80 12.06
C ILE A 248 -12.87 8.30 12.14
N HIS A 249 -13.12 7.16 11.56
CA HIS A 249 -14.41 6.46 11.49
C HIS A 249 -14.31 4.97 11.76
N HIS A 250 -15.45 4.34 11.99
CA HIS A 250 -15.64 2.90 12.00
C HIS A 250 -16.76 2.54 11.03
N ASN A 251 -16.44 1.68 10.08
CA ASN A 251 -17.37 1.28 9.02
C ASN A 251 -18.54 0.46 9.57
N ALA A 252 -19.61 0.39 8.82
CA ALA A 252 -20.74 -0.48 9.07
C ALA A 252 -21.39 -0.91 7.75
N ALA A 253 -21.96 -2.12 7.69
CA ALA A 253 -22.66 -2.61 6.51
C ALA A 253 -23.84 -3.49 6.91
N ASN A 254 -23.70 -4.81 6.77
CA ASN A 254 -24.75 -5.80 6.93
C ASN A 254 -24.48 -6.83 8.05
N GLY A 255 -23.57 -6.50 8.98
CA GLY A 255 -23.19 -7.37 10.08
C GLY A 255 -22.18 -8.48 9.72
N SER A 256 -21.78 -8.59 8.46
CA SER A 256 -20.84 -9.63 8.01
C SER A 256 -19.59 -9.09 7.29
N ALA A 257 -19.62 -7.84 6.83
CA ALA A 257 -18.46 -7.21 6.21
C ALA A 257 -17.34 -7.03 7.24
N GLN A 258 -16.10 -7.25 6.82
CA GLN A 258 -14.91 -7.13 7.68
C GLN A 258 -13.75 -6.49 6.92
N GLY A 259 -12.83 -5.90 7.65
CA GLY A 259 -11.58 -5.35 7.14
C GLY A 259 -11.36 -3.89 7.52
N ALA A 260 -10.16 -3.41 7.27
CA ALA A 260 -9.78 -2.01 7.35
C ALA A 260 -9.88 -1.37 5.97
N GLU A 261 -10.26 -0.09 5.93
CA GLU A 261 -10.38 0.67 4.69
C GLU A 261 -9.98 2.13 4.95
N VAL A 262 -9.20 2.72 4.08
CA VAL A 262 -8.85 4.14 4.19
C VAL A 262 -9.20 4.82 2.88
N LEU A 263 -9.99 5.87 2.97
CA LEU A 263 -10.61 6.53 1.83
C LEU A 263 -9.88 7.82 1.49
N ILE A 264 -9.87 8.16 0.21
CA ILE A 264 -9.39 9.43 -0.34
C ILE A 264 -10.47 10.08 -1.20
N HIS A 265 -10.36 11.38 -1.47
CA HIS A 265 -11.30 12.07 -2.33
C HIS A 265 -11.21 11.56 -3.78
N ASN A 266 -12.36 11.33 -4.43
CA ASN A 266 -12.43 10.65 -5.72
C ASN A 266 -11.79 11.42 -6.89
N SER A 267 -11.83 12.74 -6.89
CA SER A 267 -11.34 13.59 -7.99
C SER A 267 -10.26 14.60 -7.59
N LYS A 268 -10.09 14.87 -6.28
CA LYS A 268 -9.08 15.80 -5.77
C LYS A 268 -7.92 15.09 -5.08
N GLY A 269 -8.15 13.87 -4.57
CA GLY A 269 -7.12 13.05 -3.93
C GLY A 269 -5.99 12.73 -4.91
N ASP A 270 -4.76 12.86 -4.45
CA ASP A 270 -3.55 12.70 -5.25
C ASP A 270 -2.78 11.40 -4.89
N ALA A 271 -1.59 11.26 -5.46
CA ALA A 271 -0.75 10.09 -5.23
C ALA A 271 -0.21 10.00 -3.79
N ALA A 272 -0.08 11.13 -3.08
CA ALA A 272 0.37 11.15 -1.70
C ALA A 272 -0.74 10.68 -0.75
N ASP A 273 -1.99 11.10 -1.00
CA ASP A 273 -3.17 10.61 -0.27
C ASP A 273 -3.33 9.10 -0.45
N LEU A 274 -3.22 8.63 -1.69
CA LEU A 274 -3.34 7.22 -2.00
C LEU A 274 -2.23 6.39 -1.34
N ALA A 275 -0.99 6.90 -1.32
CA ALA A 275 0.12 6.23 -0.66
C ALA A 275 -0.10 6.13 0.86
N LEU A 276 -0.53 7.23 1.51
CA LEU A 276 -0.86 7.22 2.93
C LEU A 276 -2.03 6.27 3.23
N ALA A 277 -3.09 6.30 2.40
CA ALA A 277 -4.26 5.44 2.56
C ALA A 277 -3.89 3.95 2.50
N LYS A 278 -3.09 3.53 1.53
CA LYS A 278 -2.61 2.14 1.40
C LYS A 278 -1.78 1.71 2.61
N LEU A 279 -0.82 2.52 3.04
CA LEU A 279 0.02 2.22 4.20
C LEU A 279 -0.82 2.12 5.48
N MET A 280 -1.79 3.01 5.65
CA MET A 280 -2.64 3.06 6.85
C MET A 280 -3.61 1.88 6.89
N SER A 281 -4.27 1.56 5.80
CA SER A 281 -5.17 0.40 5.70
C SER A 281 -4.42 -0.91 5.99
N ALA A 282 -3.24 -1.09 5.42
CA ALA A 282 -2.40 -2.28 5.63
C ALA A 282 -1.93 -2.41 7.09
N GLU A 283 -1.49 -1.32 7.73
CA GLU A 283 -1.04 -1.33 9.14
C GLU A 283 -2.21 -1.64 10.10
N ILE A 284 -3.38 -1.01 9.89
CA ILE A 284 -4.59 -1.27 10.69
C ILE A 284 -5.00 -2.75 10.53
N ALA A 285 -5.05 -3.24 9.31
CA ALA A 285 -5.41 -4.61 9.01
C ALA A 285 -4.46 -5.62 9.66
N SER A 286 -3.15 -5.36 9.60
CA SER A 286 -2.11 -6.16 10.25
C SER A 286 -2.23 -6.15 11.78
N GLU A 287 -2.42 -4.98 12.37
CA GLU A 287 -2.56 -4.80 13.82
C GLU A 287 -3.77 -5.56 14.39
N LEU A 288 -4.89 -5.53 13.67
CA LEU A 288 -6.14 -6.14 14.11
C LEU A 288 -6.32 -7.59 13.64
N GLY A 289 -5.46 -8.10 12.75
CA GLY A 289 -5.59 -9.43 12.17
C GLY A 289 -6.82 -9.57 11.24
N ILE A 290 -7.18 -8.49 10.52
CA ILE A 290 -8.33 -8.42 9.63
C ILE A 290 -7.89 -8.16 8.18
N ARG A 291 -8.84 -8.17 7.25
CA ARG A 291 -8.55 -7.93 5.84
C ARG A 291 -8.16 -6.48 5.58
N ASP A 292 -7.11 -6.26 4.82
CA ASP A 292 -6.84 -5.00 4.15
C ASP A 292 -7.69 -4.93 2.88
N ARG A 293 -8.71 -4.04 2.88
CA ARG A 293 -9.68 -3.95 1.79
C ARG A 293 -9.10 -3.25 0.55
N ILE A 294 -8.09 -2.39 0.73
CA ILE A 294 -7.43 -1.74 -0.40
C ILE A 294 -6.51 -2.74 -1.11
N ALA A 295 -5.78 -3.59 -0.36
CA ALA A 295 -4.99 -4.67 -0.95
C ALA A 295 -5.83 -5.73 -1.69
N MET A 296 -7.15 -5.74 -1.49
CA MET A 296 -8.09 -6.58 -2.23
C MET A 296 -8.60 -5.94 -3.53
N GLY A 297 -7.94 -4.91 -4.05
CA GLY A 297 -8.32 -4.21 -5.29
C GLY A 297 -9.54 -3.30 -5.14
N ARG A 298 -9.93 -2.94 -3.92
CA ARG A 298 -11.00 -1.97 -3.70
C ARG A 298 -10.50 -0.56 -3.97
N ASP A 299 -11.23 0.18 -4.81
CA ASP A 299 -10.92 1.60 -5.05
C ASP A 299 -11.24 2.43 -3.78
N PRO A 300 -10.25 3.11 -3.19
CA PRO A 300 -10.46 3.94 -2.02
C PRO A 300 -11.13 5.29 -2.34
N ARG A 301 -11.38 5.63 -3.61
CA ARG A 301 -11.87 6.94 -4.03
C ARG A 301 -13.35 7.10 -3.77
N GLN A 302 -13.71 8.11 -2.97
CA GLN A 302 -15.11 8.45 -2.67
C GLN A 302 -15.34 9.96 -2.64
N ALA A 303 -16.55 10.39 -3.01
CA ALA A 303 -16.96 11.79 -2.94
C ALA A 303 -17.41 12.14 -1.51
N LEU A 304 -16.46 12.39 -0.61
CA LEU A 304 -16.71 12.70 0.79
C LEU A 304 -16.54 14.21 1.05
N GLY A 305 -17.54 14.83 1.66
CA GLY A 305 -17.56 16.27 1.92
C GLY A 305 -16.37 16.74 2.77
N VAL A 306 -16.01 15.99 3.83
CA VAL A 306 -14.90 16.33 4.71
C VAL A 306 -13.56 16.29 3.97
N LEU A 307 -13.33 15.30 3.11
CA LEU A 307 -12.13 15.24 2.28
C LEU A 307 -12.15 16.31 1.18
N SER A 308 -13.33 16.62 0.60
CA SER A 308 -13.45 17.69 -0.38
C SER A 308 -13.04 19.05 0.19
N GLY A 309 -13.43 19.34 1.44
CA GLY A 309 -13.03 20.56 2.13
C GLY A 309 -11.54 20.59 2.46
N ALA A 310 -10.98 19.47 2.92
CA ALA A 310 -9.55 19.34 3.22
C ALA A 310 -8.69 19.57 1.97
N GLU A 311 -9.05 18.95 0.84
CA GLU A 311 -8.35 19.10 -0.44
C GLU A 311 -8.37 20.53 -1.00
N ASP A 312 -9.36 21.35 -0.65
CA ASP A 312 -9.42 22.77 -1.04
C ASP A 312 -8.57 23.68 -0.14
N THR A 313 -7.77 23.07 0.76
CA THR A 313 -6.80 23.79 1.59
C THR A 313 -5.37 23.54 1.10
N ASP A 314 -4.41 23.95 1.92
CA ASP A 314 -3.00 23.69 1.69
C ASP A 314 -2.47 22.50 2.51
N VAL A 315 -3.36 21.63 3.03
CA VAL A 315 -2.99 20.37 3.65
C VAL A 315 -2.21 19.51 2.66
N ARG A 316 -1.22 18.75 3.13
CA ARG A 316 -0.38 17.97 2.22
C ARG A 316 -0.99 16.64 1.83
N VAL A 317 -1.68 16.00 2.78
CA VAL A 317 -2.43 14.76 2.56
C VAL A 317 -3.70 14.78 3.38
N SER A 318 -4.76 14.22 2.82
CA SER A 318 -6.03 14.04 3.47
C SER A 318 -6.58 12.64 3.27
N VAL A 319 -6.97 11.97 4.36
CA VAL A 319 -7.54 10.63 4.35
C VAL A 319 -8.70 10.51 5.35
N LEU A 320 -9.59 9.53 5.11
CA LEU A 320 -10.60 9.09 6.08
C LEU A 320 -10.36 7.62 6.39
N ALA A 321 -10.09 7.31 7.65
CA ALA A 321 -9.80 5.96 8.11
C ALA A 321 -11.07 5.28 8.64
N GLU A 322 -11.48 4.20 7.98
CA GLU A 322 -12.50 3.25 8.41
C GLU A 322 -11.80 2.08 9.09
N ILE A 323 -11.58 2.15 10.40
CA ILE A 323 -10.66 1.27 11.12
C ILE A 323 -11.12 -0.20 11.02
N TYR A 324 -12.40 -0.48 11.23
CA TYR A 324 -13.01 -1.80 11.04
C TYR A 324 -14.54 -1.67 10.96
N PHE A 325 -15.23 -2.74 10.55
CA PHE A 325 -16.70 -2.76 10.53
C PHE A 325 -17.22 -3.06 11.93
N MET A 326 -17.80 -2.05 12.59
CA MET A 326 -18.25 -2.17 13.98
C MET A 326 -19.49 -3.06 14.15
N ASP A 327 -20.24 -3.28 13.10
CA ASP A 327 -21.40 -4.19 13.11
C ASP A 327 -21.02 -5.66 12.81
N ALA A 328 -19.76 -5.94 12.49
CA ALA A 328 -19.25 -7.30 12.41
C ALA A 328 -19.09 -7.94 13.80
N PRO A 329 -18.98 -9.28 13.89
CA PRO A 329 -18.67 -9.96 15.14
C PRO A 329 -17.26 -9.58 15.63
N VAL A 330 -17.19 -8.69 16.61
CA VAL A 330 -15.96 -8.23 17.25
C VAL A 330 -16.10 -8.47 18.76
N ALA A 331 -15.13 -9.17 19.35
CA ALA A 331 -15.18 -9.55 20.76
C ALA A 331 -15.07 -8.36 21.72
N ASN A 332 -14.23 -7.39 21.38
CA ASN A 332 -14.00 -6.17 22.16
C ASN A 332 -13.73 -4.99 21.23
N ARG A 333 -14.76 -4.20 20.93
CA ARG A 333 -14.67 -3.06 20.01
C ARG A 333 -13.78 -1.95 20.57
N LYS A 334 -13.79 -1.73 21.86
CA LYS A 334 -12.93 -0.74 22.52
C LYS A 334 -11.46 -1.09 22.31
N ASP A 335 -11.04 -2.32 22.59
CA ASP A 335 -9.67 -2.78 22.38
C ASP A 335 -9.24 -2.63 20.91
N TRP A 336 -10.14 -2.98 19.99
CA TRP A 336 -9.85 -2.82 18.55
C TRP A 336 -9.71 -1.36 18.13
N SER A 337 -10.51 -0.45 18.69
CA SER A 337 -10.40 0.98 18.41
C SER A 337 -9.10 1.56 19.00
N GLU A 338 -8.70 1.15 20.20
CA GLU A 338 -7.43 1.54 20.81
C GLU A 338 -6.23 1.09 19.95
N ARG A 339 -6.22 -0.17 19.53
CA ARG A 339 -5.15 -0.74 18.70
C ARG A 339 -5.12 -0.13 17.30
N GLY A 340 -6.28 0.01 16.67
CA GLY A 340 -6.42 0.65 15.37
C GLY A 340 -5.98 2.11 15.40
N GLY A 341 -6.34 2.85 16.42
CA GLY A 341 -5.89 4.22 16.63
C GLY A 341 -4.36 4.33 16.76
N ARG A 342 -3.74 3.43 17.54
CA ARG A 342 -2.27 3.38 17.60
C ARG A 342 -1.62 3.07 16.25
N ALA A 343 -2.23 2.19 15.45
CA ALA A 343 -1.77 1.90 14.09
C ALA A 343 -1.84 3.14 13.19
N VAL A 344 -2.93 3.89 13.23
CA VAL A 344 -3.07 5.18 12.51
C VAL A 344 -1.94 6.13 12.91
N GLY A 345 -1.70 6.33 14.22
CA GLY A 345 -0.64 7.21 14.70
C GLY A 345 0.76 6.79 14.22
N ARG A 346 1.08 5.49 14.25
CA ARG A 346 2.37 4.97 13.75
C ARG A 346 2.57 5.23 12.26
N VAL A 347 1.53 5.03 11.45
CA VAL A 347 1.64 5.26 9.99
C VAL A 347 1.81 6.73 9.69
N ILE A 348 1.06 7.61 10.34
CA ILE A 348 1.23 9.06 10.18
C ILE A 348 2.68 9.45 10.49
N LEU A 349 3.27 8.95 11.58
CA LEU A 349 4.67 9.22 11.92
C LEU A 349 5.65 8.67 10.87
N LYS A 350 5.43 7.46 10.38
CA LYS A 350 6.25 6.88 9.30
C LYS A 350 6.17 7.75 8.03
N TRP A 351 4.97 8.17 7.67
CA TRP A 351 4.75 9.01 6.50
C TRP A 351 5.41 10.39 6.67
N LEU A 352 5.25 11.01 7.84
CA LEU A 352 5.89 12.27 8.18
C LEU A 352 7.42 12.17 8.07
N ALA A 353 8.03 11.15 8.64
CA ALA A 353 9.47 10.93 8.59
C ALA A 353 10.01 10.71 7.16
N ALA A 354 9.22 10.06 6.31
CA ALA A 354 9.59 9.81 4.92
C ALA A 354 9.43 11.03 4.00
N ASN A 355 8.69 12.05 4.44
CA ASN A 355 8.31 13.21 3.64
C ASN A 355 8.71 14.57 4.25
N SER A 356 9.48 14.59 5.33
CA SER A 356 10.03 15.80 5.99
C SER A 356 11.32 16.30 5.34
#